data_7c632c264bd3c2f63f5c2a15f57facab
#
_entry.id   7c632c264bd3c2f63f5c2a15f57facab
#
_cell.length_a   1.000
_cell.length_b   1.000
_cell.length_c   1.000
_cell.angle_alpha   90.00
_cell.angle_beta   90.00
_cell.angle_gamma   90.00
#
_symmetry.space_group_name_H-M   'P 1'
#
loop_
_entity.id
_entity.type
_entity.pdbx_description
1 polymer ?
#
loop_
_entity_poly.entity_id
_entity_poly.type
_entity_poly.pdbx_seq_one_letter_code
_entity_poly.pdbx_strand_id
1 'polypeptide(L)'
;MIYLSEFYFPSQNSEANYLAESPRAKMTCYDSFYPFGLFAGRGLKALDLADVTILYGGNGSGKTTALNVMADALRLQRGAQYNRSDFFPDYVSLCQFHTLHAIPAGSLILTSDDVFDYMLDVRAINDNIDTRRGSLFDEYAEARTAKFQMHSMEDYDRLKQVSAARRYSKSQVARKTLSPNIRTHSNGESAFLMFQEKLRGDALYLLDEPENSLSAARQIALADFLADSARFYGCQFVLATHSPFLLAIPGARIYDLDSDPVRTRRWTELESVRDTFEFFQQHKEEF
;
A
#
# COMPACT_ATOMS: atom_id res chain seq x y z
N MET A 1 -5.90 -0.14 -19.67
CA MET A 1 -5.02 -1.06 -20.43
C MET A 1 -4.81 -2.31 -19.59
N ILE A 2 -5.04 -3.52 -20.14
CA ILE A 2 -4.94 -4.76 -19.35
C ILE A 2 -3.56 -5.38 -19.58
N TYR A 3 -2.73 -5.45 -18.52
CA TYR A 3 -1.44 -6.13 -18.52
C TYR A 3 -1.63 -7.61 -18.20
N LEU A 4 -2.30 -7.89 -17.06
CA LEU A 4 -2.63 -9.22 -16.58
C LEU A 4 -4.08 -9.52 -16.92
N SER A 5 -4.32 -10.51 -17.80
CA SER A 5 -5.67 -10.88 -18.20
C SER A 5 -6.27 -11.98 -17.33
N GLU A 6 -5.44 -12.94 -16.91
CA GLU A 6 -5.89 -14.09 -16.14
C GLU A 6 -4.84 -14.51 -15.13
N PHE A 7 -5.30 -14.97 -13.97
CA PHE A 7 -4.44 -15.56 -12.94
C PHE A 7 -5.06 -16.84 -12.42
N TYR A 8 -4.27 -17.91 -12.37
CA TYR A 8 -4.71 -19.26 -12.00
C TYR A 8 -4.04 -19.70 -10.71
N PHE A 9 -4.85 -20.04 -9.72
CA PHE A 9 -4.41 -20.71 -8.52
C PHE A 9 -4.32 -22.22 -8.73
N PRO A 10 -3.44 -22.94 -8.00
CA PRO A 10 -3.33 -24.39 -8.12
C PRO A 10 -4.65 -25.08 -7.77
N SER A 11 -4.95 -26.14 -8.52
CA SER A 11 -6.11 -26.99 -8.23
C SER A 11 -5.85 -27.84 -6.97
N GLN A 12 -6.92 -28.33 -6.34
CA GLN A 12 -6.83 -29.22 -5.19
C GLN A 12 -5.94 -30.44 -5.48
N ASN A 13 -6.03 -31.00 -6.70
CA ASN A 13 -5.18 -32.12 -7.10
C ASN A 13 -3.70 -31.72 -7.22
N SER A 14 -3.41 -30.53 -7.77
CA SER A 14 -2.04 -30.04 -7.88
C SER A 14 -1.42 -29.81 -6.50
N GLU A 15 -2.18 -29.23 -5.57
CA GLU A 15 -1.77 -29.02 -4.20
C GLU A 15 -1.50 -30.36 -3.48
N ALA A 16 -2.45 -31.32 -3.61
CA ALA A 16 -2.32 -32.64 -2.99
C ALA A 16 -1.11 -33.42 -3.53
N ASN A 17 -0.89 -33.40 -4.83
CA ASN A 17 0.27 -34.04 -5.45
C ASN A 17 1.58 -33.41 -4.95
N TYR A 18 1.66 -32.08 -4.93
CA TYR A 18 2.84 -31.39 -4.42
C TYR A 18 3.14 -31.80 -2.97
N LEU A 19 2.14 -31.75 -2.08
CA LEU A 19 2.32 -32.11 -0.66
C LEU A 19 2.68 -33.58 -0.48
N ALA A 20 2.16 -34.48 -1.32
CA ALA A 20 2.47 -35.92 -1.28
C ALA A 20 3.92 -36.20 -1.75
N GLU A 21 4.43 -35.47 -2.72
CA GLU A 21 5.76 -35.66 -3.30
C GLU A 21 6.87 -34.89 -2.56
N SER A 22 6.54 -33.76 -1.94
CA SER A 22 7.51 -32.87 -1.32
C SER A 22 8.17 -33.50 -0.08
N PRO A 23 9.50 -33.68 -0.07
CA PRO A 23 10.23 -34.16 1.11
C PRO A 23 10.07 -33.23 2.32
N ARG A 24 9.97 -31.91 2.07
CA ARG A 24 9.78 -30.89 3.10
C ARG A 24 8.41 -31.03 3.77
N ALA A 25 7.35 -31.28 3.02
CA ALA A 25 6.00 -31.45 3.57
C ALA A 25 5.85 -32.70 4.45
N LYS A 26 6.76 -33.67 4.31
CA LYS A 26 6.78 -34.89 5.12
C LYS A 26 7.50 -34.69 6.47
N MET A 27 8.13 -33.57 6.72
CA MET A 27 8.80 -33.28 8.00
C MET A 27 7.76 -32.90 9.06
N THR A 28 7.88 -33.50 10.22
CA THR A 28 6.93 -33.30 11.33
C THR A 28 7.11 -31.99 12.10
N CYS A 29 8.07 -31.17 11.71
CA CYS A 29 8.33 -29.86 12.34
C CYS A 29 7.46 -28.72 11.78
N TYR A 30 6.66 -28.98 10.77
CA TYR A 30 5.80 -27.97 10.16
C TYR A 30 4.34 -28.17 10.61
N ASP A 31 3.79 -27.15 11.26
CA ASP A 31 2.41 -27.14 11.76
C ASP A 31 1.41 -26.53 10.75
N SER A 32 1.90 -25.86 9.69
CA SER A 32 1.08 -25.20 8.69
C SER A 32 1.73 -25.24 7.31
N PHE A 33 0.91 -25.53 6.31
CA PHE A 33 1.28 -25.50 4.88
C PHE A 33 0.72 -24.27 4.16
N TYR A 34 0.47 -23.20 4.90
CA TYR A 34 -0.07 -21.97 4.31
C TYR A 34 0.76 -21.52 3.09
N PRO A 35 0.12 -21.15 1.94
CA PRO A 35 -1.34 -20.94 1.72
C PRO A 35 -2.07 -22.16 1.10
N PHE A 36 -1.48 -23.35 1.06
CA PHE A 36 -2.13 -24.54 0.54
C PHE A 36 -3.49 -24.79 1.21
N GLY A 37 -4.49 -25.22 0.40
CA GLY A 37 -5.85 -25.49 0.86
C GLY A 37 -6.76 -24.26 0.95
N LEU A 38 -6.21 -23.03 0.86
CA LEU A 38 -6.98 -21.81 1.09
C LEU A 38 -7.97 -21.54 -0.05
N PHE A 39 -7.52 -21.60 -1.29
CA PHE A 39 -8.33 -21.24 -2.46
C PHE A 39 -8.98 -22.44 -3.13
N ALA A 40 -8.28 -23.57 -3.19
CA ALA A 40 -8.77 -24.78 -3.80
C ALA A 40 -10.05 -25.30 -3.13
N GLY A 41 -10.14 -25.22 -1.79
CA GLY A 41 -11.32 -25.60 -1.03
C GLY A 41 -12.56 -24.74 -1.29
N ARG A 42 -12.36 -23.48 -1.70
CA ARG A 42 -13.44 -22.51 -2.00
C ARG A 42 -13.77 -22.43 -3.51
N GLY A 43 -13.19 -23.30 -4.33
CA GLY A 43 -13.42 -23.31 -5.76
C GLY A 43 -12.83 -22.15 -6.55
N LEU A 44 -11.96 -21.33 -5.93
CA LEU A 44 -11.25 -20.27 -6.63
C LEU A 44 -10.10 -20.86 -7.43
N LYS A 45 -10.34 -21.07 -8.75
CA LYS A 45 -9.34 -21.62 -9.66
C LYS A 45 -8.69 -20.56 -10.53
N ALA A 46 -9.48 -19.59 -10.97
CA ALA A 46 -9.03 -18.57 -11.89
C ALA A 46 -9.68 -17.22 -11.58
N LEU A 47 -8.94 -16.16 -11.83
CA LEU A 47 -9.41 -14.79 -11.85
C LEU A 47 -9.25 -14.25 -13.27
N ASP A 48 -10.35 -13.90 -13.94
CA ASP A 48 -10.33 -13.08 -15.14
C ASP A 48 -10.24 -11.61 -14.72
N LEU A 49 -9.25 -10.90 -15.18
CA LEU A 49 -8.94 -9.56 -14.69
C LEU A 49 -9.40 -8.50 -15.70
N ALA A 50 -10.03 -7.45 -15.17
CA ALA A 50 -10.45 -6.26 -15.91
C ALA A 50 -9.48 -5.10 -15.64
N ASP A 51 -9.78 -3.90 -16.18
CA ASP A 51 -9.01 -2.69 -15.84
C ASP A 51 -9.03 -2.41 -14.33
N VAL A 52 -10.16 -2.69 -13.68
CA VAL A 52 -10.29 -2.70 -12.21
C VAL A 52 -10.93 -4.03 -11.80
N THR A 53 -10.24 -4.80 -10.98
CA THR A 53 -10.75 -6.05 -10.40
C THR A 53 -10.71 -5.93 -8.88
N ILE A 54 -11.77 -6.37 -8.21
CA ILE A 54 -11.89 -6.27 -6.76
C ILE A 54 -12.10 -7.66 -6.17
N LEU A 55 -11.30 -7.99 -5.17
CA LEU A 55 -11.47 -9.14 -4.30
C LEU A 55 -12.24 -8.68 -3.06
N TYR A 56 -13.50 -9.04 -2.96
CA TYR A 56 -14.37 -8.76 -1.82
C TYR A 56 -14.45 -9.97 -0.90
N GLY A 57 -14.61 -9.74 0.39
CA GLY A 57 -14.87 -10.76 1.41
C GLY A 57 -14.51 -10.27 2.80
N GLY A 58 -14.98 -10.96 3.81
CA GLY A 58 -14.71 -10.67 5.22
C GLY A 58 -13.25 -10.94 5.62
N ASN A 59 -12.96 -10.72 6.90
CA ASN A 59 -11.64 -11.03 7.46
C ASN A 59 -11.37 -12.53 7.38
N GLY A 60 -10.17 -12.91 6.91
CA GLY A 60 -9.81 -14.31 6.72
C GLY A 60 -10.35 -14.96 5.43
N SER A 61 -11.00 -14.22 4.54
CA SER A 61 -11.46 -14.73 3.23
C SER A 61 -10.32 -15.06 2.26
N GLY A 62 -9.10 -14.57 2.51
CA GLY A 62 -7.92 -14.81 1.70
C GLY A 62 -7.56 -13.68 0.72
N LYS A 63 -8.21 -12.51 0.78
CA LYS A 63 -7.93 -11.34 -0.09
C LYS A 63 -6.45 -10.97 -0.13
N THR A 64 -5.89 -10.64 1.04
CA THR A 64 -4.48 -10.29 1.22
C THR A 64 -3.55 -11.40 0.72
N THR A 65 -3.90 -12.66 0.99
CA THR A 65 -3.13 -13.81 0.53
C THR A 65 -3.13 -13.91 -1.00
N ALA A 66 -4.29 -13.71 -1.64
CA ALA A 66 -4.40 -13.72 -3.10
C ALA A 66 -3.54 -12.64 -3.73
N LEU A 67 -3.60 -11.41 -3.22
CA LEU A 67 -2.75 -10.31 -3.69
C LEU A 67 -1.25 -10.60 -3.50
N ASN A 68 -0.86 -11.15 -2.34
CA ASN A 68 0.54 -11.49 -2.08
C ASN A 68 1.05 -12.61 -3.02
N VAL A 69 0.25 -13.63 -3.27
CA VAL A 69 0.56 -14.71 -4.22
C VAL A 69 0.72 -14.14 -5.63
N MET A 70 -0.21 -13.28 -6.07
CA MET A 70 -0.13 -12.61 -7.37
C MET A 70 1.12 -11.72 -7.46
N ALA A 71 1.41 -10.91 -6.44
CA ALA A 71 2.57 -10.02 -6.41
C ALA A 71 3.88 -10.78 -6.54
N ASP A 72 4.03 -11.91 -5.81
CA ASP A 72 5.24 -12.73 -5.88
C ASP A 72 5.36 -13.46 -7.21
N ALA A 73 4.27 -14.03 -7.74
CA ALA A 73 4.27 -14.68 -9.06
C ALA A 73 4.69 -13.72 -10.18
N LEU A 74 4.23 -12.47 -10.12
CA LEU A 74 4.51 -11.41 -11.08
C LEU A 74 5.80 -10.64 -10.77
N ARG A 75 6.45 -10.91 -9.64
CA ARG A 75 7.66 -10.22 -9.15
C ARG A 75 7.48 -8.71 -9.05
N LEU A 76 6.32 -8.28 -8.55
CA LEU A 76 6.02 -6.87 -8.36
C LEU A 76 6.89 -6.25 -7.25
N GLN A 77 7.12 -4.94 -7.37
CA GLN A 77 7.78 -4.19 -6.30
C GLN A 77 6.88 -4.13 -5.06
N ARG A 78 7.50 -4.20 -3.87
CA ARG A 78 6.81 -4.02 -2.59
C ARG A 78 7.68 -3.28 -1.59
N GLY A 79 7.05 -2.52 -0.69
CA GLY A 79 7.70 -1.85 0.42
C GLY A 79 7.64 -2.67 1.70
N ALA A 80 6.43 -2.99 2.14
CA ALA A 80 6.21 -3.71 3.39
C ALA A 80 6.47 -5.22 3.28
N GLN A 81 6.86 -5.82 4.40
CA GLN A 81 6.92 -7.27 4.55
C GLN A 81 5.51 -7.82 4.74
N TYR A 82 5.32 -9.11 4.44
CA TYR A 82 4.05 -9.80 4.62
C TYR A 82 4.25 -11.17 5.26
N ASN A 83 3.20 -11.71 5.85
CA ASN A 83 3.22 -13.04 6.46
C ASN A 83 3.32 -14.12 5.38
N ARG A 84 4.38 -14.90 5.43
CA ARG A 84 4.60 -16.05 4.55
C ARG A 84 5.13 -17.23 5.35
N SER A 85 4.70 -18.43 4.94
CA SER A 85 5.30 -19.67 5.42
C SER A 85 6.50 -20.08 4.55
N ASP A 86 7.22 -21.10 4.98
CA ASP A 86 8.27 -21.72 4.16
C ASP A 86 7.74 -22.36 2.87
N PHE A 87 6.43 -22.62 2.80
CA PHE A 87 5.75 -23.21 1.63
C PHE A 87 5.18 -22.18 0.66
N PHE A 88 5.22 -20.89 1.02
CA PHE A 88 4.67 -19.83 0.18
C PHE A 88 5.32 -19.76 -1.21
N PRO A 89 6.68 -19.80 -1.36
CA PRO A 89 7.32 -19.82 -2.67
C PRO A 89 6.96 -21.05 -3.51
N ASP A 90 6.80 -22.19 -2.85
CA ASP A 90 6.42 -23.44 -3.52
C ASP A 90 5.00 -23.32 -4.10
N TYR A 91 4.07 -22.77 -3.30
CA TYR A 91 2.71 -22.47 -3.75
C TYR A 91 2.68 -21.52 -4.96
N VAL A 92 3.44 -20.43 -4.88
CA VAL A 92 3.57 -19.45 -5.97
C VAL A 92 4.07 -20.12 -7.26
N SER A 93 5.00 -21.06 -7.15
CA SER A 93 5.54 -21.80 -8.30
C SER A 93 4.50 -22.66 -9.03
N LEU A 94 3.41 -23.05 -8.36
CA LEU A 94 2.30 -23.80 -8.94
C LEU A 94 1.26 -22.91 -9.62
N CYS A 95 1.30 -21.60 -9.37
CA CYS A 95 0.40 -20.64 -9.98
C CYS A 95 0.78 -20.39 -11.46
N GLN A 96 -0.22 -20.05 -12.27
CA GLN A 96 -0.04 -19.68 -13.66
C GLN A 96 -0.76 -18.36 -13.95
N PHE A 97 -0.31 -17.64 -14.97
CA PHE A 97 -0.94 -16.38 -15.35
C PHE A 97 -0.76 -16.08 -16.83
N HIS A 98 -1.69 -15.31 -17.40
CA HIS A 98 -1.61 -14.80 -18.76
C HIS A 98 -1.53 -13.28 -18.77
N THR A 99 -0.57 -12.77 -19.55
CA THR A 99 -0.38 -11.32 -19.73
C THR A 99 -0.65 -10.95 -21.19
N LEU A 100 -1.39 -9.86 -21.40
CA LEU A 100 -1.59 -9.30 -22.74
C LEU A 100 -0.44 -8.38 -23.13
N HIS A 101 0.17 -7.74 -22.16
CA HIS A 101 1.32 -6.85 -22.33
C HIS A 101 2.38 -7.16 -21.28
N ALA A 102 3.63 -6.79 -21.55
CA ALA A 102 4.68 -6.86 -20.55
C ALA A 102 4.33 -6.03 -19.32
N ILE A 103 4.52 -6.59 -18.14
CA ILE A 103 4.26 -5.87 -16.88
C ILE A 103 5.32 -4.78 -16.72
N PRO A 104 4.91 -3.50 -16.62
CA PRO A 104 5.85 -2.39 -16.48
C PRO A 104 6.65 -2.47 -15.18
N ALA A 105 7.90 -1.98 -15.22
CA ALA A 105 8.79 -1.97 -14.04
C ALA A 105 8.26 -1.11 -12.88
N GLY A 106 7.34 -0.17 -13.15
CA GLY A 106 6.67 0.63 -12.12
C GLY A 106 5.51 -0.07 -11.41
N SER A 107 5.20 -1.32 -11.79
CA SER A 107 4.11 -2.10 -11.17
C SER A 107 4.48 -2.54 -9.76
N LEU A 108 3.54 -2.40 -8.83
CA LEU A 108 3.82 -2.67 -7.41
C LEU A 108 2.56 -3.12 -6.65
N ILE A 109 2.79 -3.70 -5.47
CA ILE A 109 1.77 -3.92 -4.46
C ILE A 109 1.92 -2.89 -3.36
N LEU A 110 0.79 -2.29 -2.92
CA LEU A 110 0.70 -1.42 -1.75
C LEU A 110 -0.29 -2.03 -0.76
N THR A 111 0.11 -2.05 0.49
CA THR A 111 -0.67 -2.57 1.61
C THR A 111 -0.99 -1.44 2.60
N SER A 112 -1.88 -1.69 3.55
CA SER A 112 -2.13 -0.76 4.65
C SER A 112 -0.86 -0.47 5.48
N ASP A 113 0.07 -1.43 5.56
CA ASP A 113 1.34 -1.26 6.25
C ASP A 113 2.25 -0.24 5.53
N ASP A 114 2.29 -0.25 4.19
CA ASP A 114 3.03 0.75 3.41
C ASP A 114 2.52 2.17 3.66
N VAL A 115 1.20 2.33 3.81
CA VAL A 115 0.57 3.62 4.16
C VAL A 115 0.99 4.07 5.54
N PHE A 116 1.00 3.14 6.50
CA PHE A 116 1.40 3.42 7.88
C PHE A 116 2.88 3.80 7.97
N ASP A 117 3.75 3.04 7.32
CA ASP A 117 5.20 3.31 7.26
C ASP A 117 5.48 4.68 6.64
N TYR A 118 4.81 5.03 5.54
CA TYR A 118 4.93 6.36 4.94
C TYR A 118 4.57 7.49 5.94
N MET A 119 3.51 7.31 6.73
CA MET A 119 3.13 8.30 7.73
C MET A 119 4.15 8.41 8.86
N LEU A 120 4.75 7.30 9.28
CA LEU A 120 5.82 7.29 10.28
C LEU A 120 7.08 7.97 9.76
N ASP A 121 7.47 7.70 8.52
CA ASP A 121 8.62 8.33 7.87
C ASP A 121 8.48 9.85 7.79
N VAL A 122 7.31 10.35 7.40
CA VAL A 122 7.03 11.80 7.36
C VAL A 122 7.18 12.42 8.75
N ARG A 123 6.68 11.75 9.81
CA ARG A 123 6.83 12.23 11.19
C ARG A 123 8.29 12.21 11.62
N ALA A 124 9.01 11.12 11.38
CA ALA A 124 10.43 10.99 11.73
C ALA A 124 11.29 12.05 11.03
N ILE A 125 11.02 12.35 9.76
CA ILE A 125 11.70 13.41 9.00
C ILE A 125 11.44 14.77 9.67
N ASN A 126 10.20 15.08 10.03
CA ASN A 126 9.86 16.33 10.68
C ASN A 126 10.52 16.47 12.08
N ASP A 127 10.50 15.41 12.88
CA ASP A 127 11.13 15.37 14.20
C ASP A 127 12.65 15.60 14.10
N ASN A 128 13.30 15.00 13.08
CA ASN A 128 14.72 15.22 12.80
C ASN A 128 15.01 16.68 12.40
N ILE A 129 14.16 17.28 11.56
CA ILE A 129 14.28 18.70 11.17
C ILE A 129 14.11 19.60 12.40
N ASP A 130 13.14 19.33 13.27
CA ASP A 130 12.89 20.12 14.48
C ASP A 130 14.00 19.97 15.50
N THR A 131 14.53 18.78 15.70
CA THR A 131 15.70 18.52 16.56
C THR A 131 16.92 19.28 16.05
N ARG A 132 17.21 19.19 14.74
CA ARG A 132 18.34 19.92 14.14
C ARG A 132 18.13 21.43 14.21
N ARG A 133 16.88 21.91 14.11
CA ARG A 133 16.54 23.32 14.29
C ARG A 133 16.83 23.78 15.72
N GLY A 134 16.52 22.96 16.72
CA GLY A 134 16.88 23.21 18.13
C GLY A 134 18.38 23.36 18.28
N SER A 135 19.16 22.38 17.81
CA SER A 135 20.65 22.43 17.88
C SER A 135 21.22 23.65 17.17
N LEU A 136 20.71 24.02 15.99
CA LEU A 136 21.14 25.23 15.28
C LEU A 136 20.82 26.51 16.07
N PHE A 137 19.75 26.50 16.84
CA PHE A 137 19.39 27.64 17.68
C PHE A 137 20.33 27.80 18.85
N ASP A 138 20.82 26.72 19.42
CA ASP A 138 21.82 26.73 20.50
C ASP A 138 23.19 27.13 19.93
N GLU A 139 23.62 26.53 18.80
CA GLU A 139 24.83 26.93 18.09
C GLU A 139 24.83 28.42 17.71
N TYR A 140 23.69 28.97 17.29
CA TYR A 140 23.53 30.39 16.98
C TYR A 140 23.69 31.27 18.21
N ALA A 141 23.10 30.89 19.37
CA ALA A 141 23.19 31.64 20.60
C ALA A 141 24.64 31.70 21.11
N GLU A 142 25.35 30.57 21.07
CA GLU A 142 26.76 30.48 21.41
C GLU A 142 27.63 31.32 20.45
N ALA A 143 27.43 31.18 19.14
CA ALA A 143 28.20 31.92 18.14
C ALA A 143 27.98 33.42 18.23
N ARG A 144 26.77 33.89 18.58
CA ARG A 144 26.45 35.31 18.70
C ARG A 144 27.16 35.99 19.88
N THR A 145 27.37 35.27 20.97
CA THR A 145 28.02 35.76 22.18
C THR A 145 29.53 35.50 22.19
N ALA A 146 30.03 34.66 21.29
CA ALA A 146 31.42 34.28 21.23
C ALA A 146 32.35 35.46 20.93
N LYS A 147 33.36 35.65 21.79
CA LYS A 147 34.54 36.51 21.51
C LYS A 147 35.58 35.67 20.76
N PHE A 148 35.36 35.52 19.42
CA PHE A 148 36.16 34.67 18.61
C PHE A 148 37.21 35.45 17.81
N GLN A 149 38.46 34.95 17.84
CA GLN A 149 39.58 35.41 16.99
C GLN A 149 40.09 34.17 16.23
N MET A 150 40.28 34.29 14.92
CA MET A 150 40.81 33.24 14.08
C MET A 150 42.33 33.13 14.27
N HIS A 151 42.82 31.93 14.54
CA HIS A 151 44.26 31.66 14.70
C HIS A 151 44.83 30.74 13.62
N SER A 152 43.97 29.92 12.98
CA SER A 152 44.37 29.02 11.93
C SER A 152 43.28 28.85 10.88
N MET A 153 43.59 28.19 9.74
CA MET A 153 42.59 27.86 8.70
C MET A 153 41.59 26.83 9.18
N GLU A 154 41.88 26.06 10.20
CA GLU A 154 40.93 25.12 10.84
C GLU A 154 39.78 25.85 11.53
N ASP A 155 39.98 27.08 11.94
CA ASP A 155 38.97 27.95 12.58
C ASP A 155 38.00 28.58 11.60
N TYR A 156 38.17 28.35 10.29
CA TYR A 156 37.40 29.04 9.26
C TYR A 156 35.88 28.76 9.29
N ASP A 157 35.49 27.52 9.58
CA ASP A 157 34.07 27.18 9.70
C ASP A 157 33.41 27.84 10.92
N ARG A 158 34.13 27.94 12.02
CA ARG A 158 33.65 28.66 13.20
C ARG A 158 33.56 30.16 12.96
N LEU A 159 34.50 30.75 12.19
CA LEU A 159 34.40 32.15 11.76
C LEU A 159 33.15 32.39 10.89
N LYS A 160 32.82 31.48 9.98
CA LYS A 160 31.58 31.57 9.20
C LYS A 160 30.33 31.56 10.09
N GLN A 161 30.28 30.65 11.08
CA GLN A 161 29.14 30.57 12.01
C GLN A 161 28.98 31.86 12.82
N VAL A 162 30.05 32.39 13.41
CA VAL A 162 30.03 33.64 14.17
C VAL A 162 29.65 34.83 13.27
N SER A 163 30.20 34.93 12.08
CA SER A 163 29.84 35.95 11.08
C SER A 163 28.36 35.87 10.67
N ALA A 164 27.86 34.66 10.43
CA ALA A 164 26.45 34.44 10.09
C ALA A 164 25.52 34.80 11.24
N ALA A 165 25.87 34.41 12.48
CA ALA A 165 25.12 34.77 13.70
C ALA A 165 25.06 36.26 13.97
N ARG A 166 26.08 37.01 13.57
CA ARG A 166 26.10 38.49 13.71
C ARG A 166 25.32 39.18 12.58
N ARG A 167 25.30 38.61 11.38
CA ARG A 167 24.71 39.23 10.17
C ARG A 167 23.24 38.89 9.99
N TYR A 168 22.82 37.69 10.35
CA TYR A 168 21.47 37.18 10.12
C TYR A 168 20.73 36.90 11.42
N SER A 169 19.41 37.00 11.40
CA SER A 169 18.59 36.58 12.54
C SER A 169 18.59 35.03 12.70
N LYS A 170 18.27 34.54 13.88
CA LYS A 170 18.11 33.12 14.20
C LYS A 170 17.26 32.38 13.16
N SER A 171 16.11 32.97 12.81
CA SER A 171 15.19 32.39 11.80
C SER A 171 15.76 32.41 10.37
N GLN A 172 16.55 33.41 10.02
CA GLN A 172 17.20 33.47 8.70
C GLN A 172 18.29 32.42 8.55
N VAL A 173 19.07 32.17 9.62
CA VAL A 173 20.08 31.11 9.62
C VAL A 173 19.41 29.76 9.46
N ALA A 174 18.35 29.48 10.25
CA ALA A 174 17.62 28.22 10.13
C ALA A 174 17.03 27.99 8.73
N ARG A 175 16.39 29.02 8.13
CA ARG A 175 15.82 28.90 6.76
C ARG A 175 16.85 28.66 5.66
N LYS A 176 18.10 29.12 5.87
CA LYS A 176 19.19 28.90 4.90
C LYS A 176 19.84 27.54 5.04
N THR A 177 19.77 26.92 6.22
CA THR A 177 20.49 25.70 6.56
C THR A 177 19.60 24.48 6.54
N LEU A 178 18.31 24.62 6.85
CA LEU A 178 17.36 23.50 6.95
C LEU A 178 16.31 23.55 5.86
N SER A 179 15.91 22.36 5.41
CA SER A 179 14.70 22.19 4.63
C SER A 179 13.46 22.54 5.46
N PRO A 180 12.39 23.06 4.86
CA PRO A 180 11.13 23.22 5.57
C PRO A 180 10.59 21.85 6.00
N ASN A 181 9.85 21.83 7.12
CA ASN A 181 9.11 20.64 7.51
C ASN A 181 8.15 20.23 6.39
N ILE A 182 8.03 18.93 6.17
CA ILE A 182 6.97 18.37 5.33
C ILE A 182 5.65 18.73 6.01
N ARG A 183 4.69 19.26 5.25
CA ARG A 183 3.38 19.58 5.81
C ARG A 183 2.78 18.32 6.43
N THR A 184 2.49 18.39 7.73
CA THR A 184 1.74 17.35 8.42
C THR A 184 0.28 17.51 8.03
N HIS A 185 -0.24 16.53 7.33
CA HIS A 185 -1.64 16.38 7.03
C HIS A 185 -2.30 15.44 8.06
N SER A 186 -3.61 15.39 8.11
CA SER A 186 -4.30 14.32 8.82
C SER A 186 -3.88 12.95 8.24
N ASN A 187 -3.95 11.87 9.01
CA ASN A 187 -3.55 10.54 8.54
C ASN A 187 -4.20 10.19 7.19
N GLY A 188 -5.49 10.47 7.03
CA GLY A 188 -6.20 10.23 5.77
C GLY A 188 -5.75 11.11 4.60
N GLU A 189 -5.28 12.34 4.85
CA GLU A 189 -4.71 13.18 3.78
C GLU A 189 -3.33 12.68 3.37
N SER A 190 -2.50 12.29 4.32
CA SER A 190 -1.18 11.71 4.06
C SER A 190 -1.27 10.41 3.27
N ALA A 191 -2.21 9.53 3.63
CA ALA A 191 -2.49 8.30 2.90
C ALA A 191 -2.91 8.58 1.45
N PHE A 192 -3.82 9.53 1.23
CA PHE A 192 -4.27 9.89 -0.11
C PHE A 192 -3.13 10.48 -0.96
N LEU A 193 -2.31 11.35 -0.39
CA LEU A 193 -1.13 11.90 -1.07
C LEU A 193 -0.13 10.80 -1.45
N MET A 194 0.10 9.82 -0.58
CA MET A 194 0.95 8.67 -0.89
C MET A 194 0.45 7.91 -2.12
N PHE A 195 -0.87 7.66 -2.23
CA PHE A 195 -1.42 7.02 -3.43
C PHE A 195 -1.17 7.87 -4.69
N GLN A 196 -1.37 9.18 -4.62
CA GLN A 196 -1.10 10.07 -5.76
C GLN A 196 0.38 10.10 -6.17
N GLU A 197 1.31 9.94 -5.23
CA GLU A 197 2.75 9.89 -5.51
C GLU A 197 3.19 8.53 -6.06
N LYS A 198 2.64 7.43 -5.55
CA LYS A 198 3.03 6.07 -5.88
C LYS A 198 2.36 5.54 -7.15
N LEU A 199 1.08 5.88 -7.35
CA LEU A 199 0.29 5.42 -8.49
C LEU A 199 0.53 6.36 -9.68
N ARG A 200 1.44 5.96 -10.55
CA ARG A 200 1.78 6.67 -11.79
C ARG A 200 1.12 5.95 -12.97
N GLY A 201 1.09 6.58 -14.14
CA GLY A 201 0.53 5.97 -15.35
C GLY A 201 1.27 4.70 -15.81
N ASP A 202 0.60 3.94 -16.68
CA ASP A 202 1.14 2.76 -17.37
C ASP A 202 1.74 1.70 -16.43
N ALA A 203 0.95 1.17 -15.49
CA ALA A 203 1.38 0.13 -14.57
C ALA A 203 0.24 -0.73 -14.03
N LEU A 204 0.60 -1.91 -13.50
CA LEU A 204 -0.28 -2.80 -12.75
C LEU A 204 -0.09 -2.56 -11.25
N TYR A 205 -1.17 -2.29 -10.56
CA TYR A 205 -1.19 -2.03 -9.13
C TYR A 205 -2.06 -3.03 -8.38
N LEU A 206 -1.51 -3.63 -7.33
CA LEU A 206 -2.24 -4.41 -6.36
C LEU A 206 -2.39 -3.58 -5.09
N LEU A 207 -3.62 -3.37 -4.60
CA LEU A 207 -3.88 -2.55 -3.41
C LEU A 207 -4.63 -3.36 -2.37
N ASP A 208 -4.04 -3.52 -1.18
CA ASP A 208 -4.63 -4.28 -0.08
C ASP A 208 -5.18 -3.32 0.98
N GLU A 209 -6.50 -3.32 1.12
CA GLU A 209 -7.29 -2.48 2.04
C GLU A 209 -6.88 -0.99 1.99
N PRO A 210 -6.87 -0.38 0.78
CA PRO A 210 -6.42 1.01 0.62
C PRO A 210 -7.31 2.03 1.33
N GLU A 211 -8.52 1.62 1.75
CA GLU A 211 -9.44 2.42 2.55
C GLU A 211 -9.01 2.63 4.00
N ASN A 212 -8.10 1.82 4.52
CA ASN A 212 -7.63 1.93 5.89
C ASN A 212 -7.04 3.33 6.14
N SER A 213 -7.44 3.94 7.25
CA SER A 213 -7.09 5.32 7.63
C SER A 213 -7.73 6.43 6.77
N LEU A 214 -8.58 6.11 5.79
CA LEU A 214 -9.29 7.10 4.97
C LEU A 214 -10.69 7.39 5.51
N SER A 215 -11.07 8.66 5.60
CA SER A 215 -12.46 9.05 5.82
C SER A 215 -13.33 8.72 4.60
N ALA A 216 -14.67 8.61 4.78
CA ALA A 216 -15.60 8.33 3.68
C ALA A 216 -15.38 9.25 2.46
N ALA A 217 -15.21 10.56 2.68
CA ALA A 217 -14.94 11.51 1.61
C ALA A 217 -13.63 11.22 0.87
N ARG A 218 -12.59 10.74 1.58
CA ARG A 218 -11.30 10.37 0.96
C ARG A 218 -11.38 9.03 0.26
N GLN A 219 -12.20 8.09 0.74
CA GLN A 219 -12.46 6.83 0.04
C GLN A 219 -13.18 7.07 -1.28
N ILE A 220 -14.16 7.97 -1.32
CA ILE A 220 -14.83 8.40 -2.57
C ILE A 220 -13.82 9.02 -3.53
N ALA A 221 -13.01 9.98 -3.06
CA ALA A 221 -11.97 10.60 -3.88
C ALA A 221 -10.93 9.59 -4.40
N LEU A 222 -10.59 8.56 -3.61
CA LEU A 222 -9.72 7.47 -4.05
C LEU A 222 -10.39 6.62 -5.13
N ALA A 223 -11.67 6.28 -4.96
CA ALA A 223 -12.43 5.52 -5.97
C ALA A 223 -12.45 6.25 -7.31
N ASP A 224 -12.73 7.55 -7.32
CA ASP A 224 -12.70 8.38 -8.53
C ASP A 224 -11.29 8.42 -9.14
N PHE A 225 -10.26 8.63 -8.32
CA PHE A 225 -8.86 8.64 -8.77
C PHE A 225 -8.42 7.33 -9.41
N LEU A 226 -8.80 6.17 -8.83
CA LEU A 226 -8.49 4.86 -9.39
C LEU A 226 -9.24 4.61 -10.70
N ALA A 227 -10.53 4.97 -10.75
CA ALA A 227 -11.35 4.87 -11.96
C ALA A 227 -10.78 5.69 -13.13
N ASP A 228 -10.40 6.96 -12.86
CA ASP A 228 -9.78 7.84 -13.84
C ASP A 228 -8.40 7.34 -14.27
N SER A 229 -7.60 6.82 -13.34
CA SER A 229 -6.28 6.27 -13.62
C SER A 229 -6.36 5.03 -14.51
N ALA A 230 -7.33 4.15 -14.28
CA ALA A 230 -7.59 3.00 -15.13
C ALA A 230 -8.03 3.41 -16.53
N ARG A 231 -8.92 4.41 -16.62
CA ARG A 231 -9.53 4.85 -17.88
C ARG A 231 -8.58 5.66 -18.76
N PHE A 232 -7.80 6.57 -18.18
CA PHE A 232 -7.07 7.60 -18.92
C PHE A 232 -5.55 7.47 -18.87
N TYR A 233 -5.00 6.77 -17.87
CA TYR A 233 -3.56 6.72 -17.62
C TYR A 233 -2.97 5.32 -17.75
N GLY A 234 -3.66 4.41 -18.43
CA GLY A 234 -3.15 3.07 -18.72
C GLY A 234 -2.90 2.18 -17.49
N CYS A 235 -3.48 2.51 -16.34
CA CYS A 235 -3.33 1.71 -15.14
C CYS A 235 -4.26 0.50 -15.15
N GLN A 236 -3.81 -0.60 -14.53
CA GLN A 236 -4.66 -1.73 -14.17
C GLN A 236 -4.60 -1.92 -12.66
N PHE A 237 -5.74 -2.18 -12.04
CA PHE A 237 -5.85 -2.35 -10.60
C PHE A 237 -6.43 -3.70 -10.20
N VAL A 238 -5.84 -4.32 -9.18
CA VAL A 238 -6.44 -5.43 -8.44
C VAL A 238 -6.52 -5.01 -6.97
N LEU A 239 -7.73 -4.86 -6.44
CA LEU A 239 -7.99 -4.35 -5.10
C LEU A 239 -8.47 -5.46 -4.19
N ALA A 240 -8.01 -5.49 -2.95
CA ALA A 240 -8.67 -6.20 -1.87
C ALA A 240 -9.34 -5.17 -0.97
N THR A 241 -10.65 -5.16 -0.87
CA THR A 241 -11.39 -4.15 -0.11
C THR A 241 -12.74 -4.67 0.36
N HIS A 242 -13.23 -4.06 1.43
CA HIS A 242 -14.61 -4.19 1.89
C HIS A 242 -15.35 -2.83 1.94
N SER A 243 -14.70 -1.76 1.48
CA SER A 243 -15.29 -0.42 1.43
C SER A 243 -16.41 -0.34 0.39
N PRO A 244 -17.64 0.05 0.76
CA PRO A 244 -18.72 0.22 -0.19
C PRO A 244 -18.43 1.28 -1.25
N PHE A 245 -17.57 2.26 -0.94
CA PHE A 245 -17.19 3.33 -1.88
C PHE A 245 -16.25 2.81 -2.98
N LEU A 246 -15.27 1.96 -2.62
CA LEU A 246 -14.37 1.34 -3.59
C LEU A 246 -15.06 0.23 -4.38
N LEU A 247 -15.97 -0.52 -3.76
CA LEU A 247 -16.80 -1.53 -4.44
C LEU A 247 -17.69 -0.91 -5.53
N ALA A 248 -18.06 0.37 -5.39
CA ALA A 248 -18.90 1.08 -6.33
C ALA A 248 -18.15 1.64 -7.56
N ILE A 249 -16.84 1.38 -7.72
CA ILE A 249 -16.07 1.83 -8.89
C ILE A 249 -16.73 1.33 -10.18
N PRO A 250 -17.07 2.23 -11.12
CA PRO A 250 -17.78 1.86 -12.33
C PRO A 250 -17.00 0.87 -13.19
N GLY A 251 -17.64 -0.22 -13.60
CA GLY A 251 -17.04 -1.24 -14.47
C GLY A 251 -16.10 -2.21 -13.76
N ALA A 252 -15.91 -2.08 -12.45
CA ALA A 252 -15.10 -3.01 -11.68
C ALA A 252 -15.69 -4.44 -11.72
N ARG A 253 -14.80 -5.43 -11.87
CA ARG A 253 -15.15 -6.85 -11.74
C ARG A 253 -14.92 -7.28 -10.30
N ILE A 254 -15.98 -7.69 -9.61
CA ILE A 254 -15.91 -8.04 -8.19
C ILE A 254 -16.05 -9.53 -8.00
N TYR A 255 -15.05 -10.14 -7.36
CA TYR A 255 -15.09 -11.52 -6.91
C TYR A 255 -15.47 -11.58 -5.43
N ASP A 256 -16.56 -12.28 -5.13
CA ASP A 256 -17.03 -12.55 -3.78
C ASP A 256 -16.35 -13.81 -3.23
N LEU A 257 -15.32 -13.63 -2.41
CA LEU A 257 -14.54 -14.72 -1.81
C LEU A 257 -15.26 -15.38 -0.63
N ASP A 258 -16.32 -14.78 -0.11
CA ASP A 258 -17.15 -15.39 0.96
C ASP A 258 -18.19 -16.37 0.36
N SER A 259 -18.44 -16.27 -0.94
CA SER A 259 -19.33 -17.23 -1.61
C SER A 259 -18.64 -18.56 -1.88
N ASP A 260 -19.38 -19.68 -1.73
CA ASP A 260 -18.93 -21.02 -2.09
C ASP A 260 -19.88 -21.61 -3.15
N PRO A 261 -19.40 -21.84 -4.39
CA PRO A 261 -18.09 -21.46 -4.94
C PRO A 261 -17.93 -19.95 -5.12
N VAL A 262 -16.67 -19.48 -5.15
CA VAL A 262 -16.34 -18.08 -5.45
C VAL A 262 -16.92 -17.69 -6.80
N ARG A 263 -17.58 -16.53 -6.86
CA ARG A 263 -18.24 -16.02 -8.07
C ARG A 263 -18.17 -14.50 -8.15
N THR A 264 -18.36 -13.98 -9.35
CA THR A 264 -18.51 -12.54 -9.56
C THR A 264 -19.90 -12.07 -9.17
N ARG A 265 -19.97 -10.89 -8.53
CA ARG A 265 -21.22 -10.22 -8.14
C ARG A 265 -21.18 -8.73 -8.45
N ARG A 266 -22.37 -8.13 -8.52
CA ARG A 266 -22.48 -6.67 -8.49
C ARG A 266 -22.27 -6.18 -7.07
N TRP A 267 -21.69 -4.98 -6.91
CA TRP A 267 -21.46 -4.40 -5.58
C TRP A 267 -22.76 -4.27 -4.76
N THR A 268 -23.89 -4.01 -5.40
CA THR A 268 -25.21 -3.91 -4.75
C THR A 268 -25.77 -5.23 -4.24
N GLU A 269 -25.19 -6.35 -4.63
CA GLU A 269 -25.61 -7.70 -4.22
C GLU A 269 -24.79 -8.24 -3.03
N LEU A 270 -23.72 -7.52 -2.65
CA LEU A 270 -22.84 -7.91 -1.57
C LEU A 270 -23.50 -7.65 -0.21
N GLU A 271 -23.34 -8.60 0.71
CA GLU A 271 -24.01 -8.60 2.00
C GLU A 271 -23.71 -7.32 2.81
N SER A 272 -22.44 -7.01 3.01
CA SER A 272 -22.03 -5.82 3.80
C SER A 272 -22.54 -4.50 3.22
N VAL A 273 -22.65 -4.41 1.89
CA VAL A 273 -23.21 -3.22 1.22
C VAL A 273 -24.71 -3.13 1.46
N ARG A 274 -25.41 -4.25 1.38
CA ARG A 274 -26.88 -4.30 1.64
C ARG A 274 -27.18 -3.98 3.09
N ASP A 275 -26.44 -4.55 4.04
CA ASP A 275 -26.61 -4.28 5.47
C ASP A 275 -26.38 -2.79 5.77
N THR A 276 -25.34 -2.20 5.18
CA THR A 276 -25.07 -0.76 5.31
C THR A 276 -26.21 0.08 4.74
N PHE A 277 -26.72 -0.29 3.57
CA PHE A 277 -27.84 0.41 2.94
C PHE A 277 -29.14 0.29 3.75
N GLU A 278 -29.45 -0.91 4.23
CA GLU A 278 -30.63 -1.17 5.07
C GLU A 278 -30.56 -0.39 6.39
N PHE A 279 -29.38 -0.35 7.03
CA PHE A 279 -29.17 0.45 8.24
C PHE A 279 -29.49 1.93 8.00
N PHE A 280 -28.97 2.54 6.95
CA PHE A 280 -29.27 3.94 6.64
C PHE A 280 -30.74 4.17 6.24
N GLN A 281 -31.36 3.20 5.58
CA GLN A 281 -32.79 3.29 5.27
C GLN A 281 -33.66 3.26 6.53
N GLN A 282 -33.32 2.42 7.52
CA GLN A 282 -34.07 2.36 8.80
C GLN A 282 -33.96 3.66 9.59
N HIS A 283 -32.83 4.36 9.48
CA HIS A 283 -32.56 5.62 10.18
C HIS A 283 -32.81 6.87 9.33
N LYS A 284 -33.49 6.74 8.19
CA LYS A 284 -33.68 7.83 7.23
C LYS A 284 -34.31 9.08 7.81
N GLU A 285 -35.20 8.92 8.81
CA GLU A 285 -35.89 10.04 9.45
C GLU A 285 -34.99 10.84 10.42
N GLU A 286 -33.81 10.34 10.73
CA GLU A 286 -32.82 11.01 11.58
C GLU A 286 -31.91 11.99 10.79
N PHE A 287 -31.97 11.95 9.46
CA PHE A 287 -31.24 12.81 8.52
C PHE A 287 -32.14 13.86 7.90
#